data_38aba12071d6c3a6fa5ac77e2d9e07c2
#
_entry.id   38aba12071d6c3a6fa5ac77e2d9e07c2
#
_cell.length_a   1.000
_cell.length_b   1.000
_cell.length_c   1.000
_cell.angle_alpha   90.00
_cell.angle_beta   90.00
_cell.angle_gamma   90.00
#
_symmetry.space_group_name_H-M   'P 1'
#
loop_
_entity.id
_entity.type
_entity.pdbx_description
1 polymer ?
#
loop_
_entity_poly.entity_id
_entity_poly.type
_entity_poly.pdbx_seq_one_letter_code
_entity_poly.pdbx_strand_id
1 'polypeptide(L)'
;MAEWGHNYGGRIAQALGFTHNTPCAATLHTVFRHVDRDVLEAKLGAWAEGGVVSTPAAPSAGEAAVARDGKTLRGSSKQGAPGSHLLSALSHHMGLTLAHQAVEAKTNEITQVETVLRQLVLPGRVLTMDALLTQRHVAQTIVDAGGDDVMIVKNNQPQLRADIELVFTLPPAGDRQESMRTVDIGHGRIEQRNITTSEALVGYSDWPGLAQVFELGRHVITQKTGKERAEVVYGVTSLRPERATPTRLLELVRGQWQIENQSHWVRDVTFDEDRSQVRSGNIPHVMAALRNTAIGLLRWAGHTNMAAACRRLAAQPAQALALIGIAFEN
;
A
#
# COMPACT_ATOMS: atom_id res chain seq x y z
N MET A 1 -3.92 4.90 25.32
CA MET A 1 -2.53 5.42 25.38
C MET A 1 -2.24 6.09 26.72
N ALA A 2 -2.95 7.15 27.10
CA ALA A 2 -2.70 7.86 28.37
C ALA A 2 -2.80 6.95 29.60
N GLU A 3 -3.86 6.16 29.73
CA GLU A 3 -4.07 5.20 30.82
C GLU A 3 -2.96 4.13 30.88
N TRP A 4 -2.57 3.59 29.72
CA TRP A 4 -1.45 2.66 29.64
C TRP A 4 -0.14 3.33 30.10
N GLY A 5 0.13 4.56 29.64
CA GLY A 5 1.28 5.34 30.09
C GLY A 5 1.28 5.57 31.61
N HIS A 6 0.12 5.88 32.18
CA HIS A 6 -0.02 6.08 33.62
C HIS A 6 0.25 4.78 34.43
N ASN A 7 -0.26 3.65 33.97
CA ASN A 7 -0.17 2.39 34.69
C ASN A 7 1.19 1.70 34.54
N TYR A 8 1.84 1.86 33.41
CA TYR A 8 3.08 1.12 33.08
C TYR A 8 4.26 2.07 32.76
N GLY A 9 4.01 3.36 32.71
CA GLY A 9 4.87 4.31 32.02
C GLY A 9 6.06 4.87 32.78
N GLY A 10 6.18 4.73 34.11
CA GLY A 10 7.25 5.41 34.86
C GLY A 10 8.65 5.07 34.35
N ARG A 11 9.00 3.78 34.30
CA ARG A 11 10.29 3.28 33.79
C ARG A 11 10.43 3.46 32.29
N ILE A 12 9.33 3.26 31.54
CA ILE A 12 9.30 3.43 30.08
C ILE A 12 9.48 4.88 29.68
N ALA A 13 8.80 5.81 30.38
CA ALA A 13 8.97 7.24 30.17
C ALA A 13 10.43 7.68 30.39
N GLN A 14 11.08 7.18 31.44
CA GLN A 14 12.51 7.43 31.69
C GLN A 14 13.39 6.88 30.57
N ALA A 15 13.14 5.64 30.08
CA ALA A 15 13.88 5.04 28.97
C ALA A 15 13.69 5.84 27.66
N LEU A 16 12.55 6.49 27.49
CA LEU A 16 12.24 7.41 26.38
C LEU A 16 12.79 8.81 26.59
N GLY A 17 13.52 9.09 27.69
CA GLY A 17 14.10 10.39 27.99
C GLY A 17 13.14 11.41 28.57
N PHE A 18 11.93 11.00 29.00
CA PHE A 18 11.00 11.92 29.67
C PHE A 18 11.45 12.17 31.12
N THR A 19 11.53 13.44 31.50
CA THR A 19 11.86 13.87 32.87
C THR A 19 10.61 14.16 33.71
N HIS A 20 9.43 14.14 33.09
CA HIS A 20 8.15 14.44 33.73
C HIS A 20 7.21 13.23 33.68
N ASN A 21 6.09 13.35 34.39
CA ASN A 21 5.03 12.35 34.37
C ASN A 21 4.50 12.12 32.94
N THR A 22 4.02 10.89 32.71
CA THR A 22 3.39 10.54 31.42
C THR A 22 2.21 11.46 31.11
N PRO A 23 2.04 11.88 29.84
CA PRO A 23 0.99 12.82 29.45
C PRO A 23 -0.40 12.23 29.67
N CYS A 24 -1.30 13.02 30.22
CA CYS A 24 -2.72 12.67 30.33
C CYS A 24 -3.41 12.70 28.95
N ALA A 25 -4.65 12.20 28.89
CA ALA A 25 -5.43 12.14 27.64
C ALA A 25 -5.62 13.54 27.01
N ALA A 26 -5.84 14.59 27.82
CA ALA A 26 -5.99 15.95 27.33
C ALA A 26 -4.71 16.49 26.70
N THR A 27 -3.54 16.20 27.31
CA THR A 27 -2.24 16.59 26.76
C THR A 27 -1.99 15.89 25.43
N LEU A 28 -2.21 14.56 25.34
CA LEU A 28 -2.07 13.81 24.09
C LEU A 28 -3.02 14.35 23.00
N HIS A 29 -4.28 14.65 23.37
CA HIS A 29 -5.23 15.25 22.45
C HIS A 29 -4.73 16.59 21.90
N THR A 30 -4.23 17.47 22.79
CA THR A 30 -3.70 18.78 22.39
C THR A 30 -2.49 18.62 21.47
N VAL A 31 -1.53 17.78 21.82
CA VAL A 31 -0.34 17.52 20.99
C VAL A 31 -0.75 17.00 19.62
N PHE A 32 -1.53 15.91 19.53
CA PHE A 32 -1.92 15.30 18.26
C PHE A 32 -2.79 16.22 17.40
N ARG A 33 -3.53 17.14 18.01
CA ARG A 33 -4.33 18.13 17.26
C ARG A 33 -3.46 19.15 16.55
N HIS A 34 -2.30 19.50 17.12
CA HIS A 34 -1.42 20.58 16.63
C HIS A 34 -0.14 20.06 15.96
N VAL A 35 0.14 18.75 16.01
CA VAL A 35 1.26 18.17 15.25
C VAL A 35 1.08 18.51 13.78
N ASP A 36 2.13 19.02 13.17
CA ASP A 36 2.21 19.19 11.74
C ASP A 36 2.25 17.79 11.09
N ARG A 37 1.14 17.45 10.43
CA ARG A 37 0.96 16.11 9.84
C ARG A 37 1.95 15.86 8.71
N ASP A 38 2.22 16.86 7.88
CA ASP A 38 3.05 16.70 6.68
C ASP A 38 4.53 16.50 7.10
N VAL A 39 4.97 17.23 8.13
CA VAL A 39 6.30 17.01 8.73
C VAL A 39 6.39 15.64 9.40
N LEU A 40 5.36 15.21 10.14
CA LEU A 40 5.33 13.88 10.77
C LEU A 40 5.42 12.77 9.72
N GLU A 41 4.60 12.86 8.68
CA GLU A 41 4.55 11.87 7.60
C GLU A 41 5.87 11.82 6.82
N ALA A 42 6.45 12.97 6.49
CA ALA A 42 7.76 13.03 5.83
C ALA A 42 8.88 12.37 6.67
N LYS A 43 8.89 12.61 7.99
CA LYS A 43 9.88 11.98 8.89
C LYS A 43 9.67 10.47 9.05
N LEU A 44 8.41 10.02 9.17
CA LEU A 44 8.10 8.59 9.24
C LEU A 44 8.41 7.88 7.92
N GLY A 45 8.12 8.52 6.79
CA GLY A 45 8.47 8.03 5.45
C GLY A 45 9.99 7.90 5.27
N ALA A 46 10.76 8.93 5.57
CA ALA A 46 12.21 8.91 5.49
C ALA A 46 12.83 7.83 6.41
N TRP A 47 12.28 7.66 7.61
CA TRP A 47 12.69 6.58 8.51
C TRP A 47 12.39 5.19 7.92
N ALA A 48 11.20 4.99 7.36
CA ALA A 48 10.82 3.73 6.71
C ALA A 48 11.72 3.43 5.49
N GLU A 49 12.02 4.43 4.67
CA GLU A 49 12.94 4.30 3.52
C GLU A 49 14.36 3.95 3.97
N GLY A 50 14.88 4.58 5.01
CA GLY A 50 16.18 4.26 5.61
C GLY A 50 16.24 2.81 6.11
N GLY A 51 15.16 2.29 6.71
CA GLY A 51 15.04 0.90 7.10
C GLY A 51 15.03 -0.07 5.91
N VAL A 52 14.34 0.29 4.82
CA VAL A 52 14.32 -0.51 3.57
C VAL A 52 15.73 -0.65 2.97
N VAL A 53 16.46 0.46 2.90
CA VAL A 53 17.82 0.47 2.31
C VAL A 53 18.84 -0.30 3.17
N SER A 54 18.65 -0.31 4.50
CA SER A 54 19.61 -0.90 5.44
C SER A 54 19.40 -2.40 5.70
N THR A 55 18.37 -3.01 5.14
CA THR A 55 18.07 -4.44 5.35
C THR A 55 18.90 -5.28 4.37
N PRO A 56 19.71 -6.26 4.85
CA PRO A 56 20.57 -7.09 3.98
C PRO A 56 19.83 -7.91 2.93
N ALA A 57 18.52 -8.12 3.10
CA ALA A 57 17.65 -8.81 2.15
C ALA A 57 16.77 -7.83 1.35
N ALA A 58 17.06 -6.53 1.36
CA ALA A 58 16.32 -5.58 0.54
C ALA A 58 16.56 -5.89 -0.94
N PRO A 59 15.48 -5.97 -1.76
CA PRO A 59 15.64 -6.10 -3.20
C PRO A 59 16.48 -4.93 -3.72
N SER A 60 17.24 -5.16 -4.79
CA SER A 60 17.92 -4.08 -5.49
C SER A 60 16.93 -2.93 -5.79
N ALA A 61 17.40 -1.70 -5.84
CA ALA A 61 16.53 -0.53 -6.04
C ALA A 61 15.59 -0.68 -7.26
N GLY A 62 16.02 -1.42 -8.30
CA GLY A 62 15.20 -1.74 -9.49
C GLY A 62 14.11 -2.79 -9.28
N GLU A 63 14.01 -3.42 -8.11
CA GLU A 63 13.02 -4.46 -7.80
C GLU A 63 12.01 -4.03 -6.73
N ALA A 64 12.20 -2.87 -6.11
CA ALA A 64 11.33 -2.37 -5.06
C ALA A 64 9.95 -1.96 -5.61
N ALA A 65 8.96 -2.81 -5.44
CA ALA A 65 7.58 -2.52 -5.83
C ALA A 65 6.83 -1.80 -4.71
N VAL A 66 6.03 -0.80 -5.10
CA VAL A 66 5.22 0.02 -4.20
C VAL A 66 3.77 0.01 -4.66
N ALA A 67 2.87 -0.51 -3.83
CA ALA A 67 1.44 -0.45 -4.04
C ALA A 67 0.88 0.90 -3.61
N ARG A 68 -0.08 1.43 -4.37
CA ARG A 68 -0.80 2.65 -4.02
C ARG A 68 -2.30 2.42 -3.99
N ASP A 69 -2.91 2.91 -2.92
CA ASP A 69 -4.35 2.82 -2.73
C ASP A 69 -4.87 3.94 -1.82
N GLY A 70 -6.16 4.25 -1.96
CA GLY A 70 -6.87 5.24 -1.17
C GLY A 70 -7.76 4.60 -0.11
N LYS A 71 -7.72 5.11 1.13
CA LYS A 71 -8.58 4.66 2.23
C LYS A 71 -9.33 5.83 2.87
N THR A 72 -10.66 5.71 2.98
CA THR A 72 -11.47 6.64 3.76
C THR A 72 -11.50 6.23 5.23
N LEU A 73 -11.13 7.15 6.11
CA LEU A 73 -11.25 7.01 7.57
C LEU A 73 -12.72 7.22 7.97
N ARG A 74 -13.53 6.16 7.96
CA ARG A 74 -14.98 6.26 8.21
C ARG A 74 -15.29 6.85 9.58
N GLY A 75 -14.52 6.49 10.60
CA GLY A 75 -14.65 6.99 11.96
C GLY A 75 -14.44 8.50 12.12
N SER A 76 -13.79 9.17 11.16
CA SER A 76 -13.55 10.62 11.17
C SER A 76 -14.71 11.43 10.59
N SER A 77 -15.74 10.81 10.00
CA SER A 77 -16.89 11.50 9.44
C SER A 77 -17.71 12.21 10.52
N LYS A 78 -18.25 13.39 10.18
CA LYS A 78 -19.20 14.15 11.00
C LYS A 78 -20.50 14.33 10.24
N GLN A 79 -21.60 14.65 10.93
CA GLN A 79 -22.85 15.02 10.27
C GLN A 79 -22.60 16.13 9.24
N GLY A 80 -22.86 15.83 7.96
CA GLY A 80 -22.69 16.78 6.85
C GLY A 80 -21.26 16.90 6.29
N ALA A 81 -20.26 16.17 6.84
CA ALA A 81 -18.91 16.16 6.28
C ALA A 81 -18.43 14.72 6.05
N PRO A 82 -17.88 14.39 4.86
CA PRO A 82 -17.31 13.08 4.60
C PRO A 82 -16.09 12.82 5.49
N GLY A 83 -15.79 11.53 5.74
CA GLY A 83 -14.57 11.14 6.46
C GLY A 83 -13.32 11.53 5.68
N SER A 84 -12.23 11.75 6.41
CA SER A 84 -10.91 12.03 5.81
C SER A 84 -10.49 10.88 4.91
N HIS A 85 -10.05 11.20 3.70
CA HIS A 85 -9.54 10.22 2.76
C HIS A 85 -8.00 10.27 2.75
N LEU A 86 -7.37 9.10 2.77
CA LEU A 86 -5.91 8.96 2.79
C LEU A 86 -5.46 8.19 1.57
N LEU A 87 -4.50 8.73 0.83
CA LEU A 87 -3.78 8.05 -0.22
C LEU A 87 -2.46 7.53 0.34
N SER A 88 -2.20 6.24 0.24
CA SER A 88 -1.04 5.58 0.84
C SER A 88 -0.17 4.89 -0.21
N ALA A 89 1.14 4.89 0.01
CA ALA A 89 2.12 4.13 -0.75
C ALA A 89 2.75 3.06 0.15
N LEU A 90 2.57 1.79 -0.19
CA LEU A 90 3.01 0.64 0.60
C LEU A 90 4.08 -0.16 -0.16
N SER A 91 5.21 -0.42 0.46
CA SER A 91 6.21 -1.35 -0.08
C SER A 91 5.66 -2.78 -0.13
N HIS A 92 5.69 -3.43 -1.30
CA HIS A 92 5.23 -4.82 -1.45
C HIS A 92 6.05 -5.79 -0.59
N HIS A 93 7.37 -5.61 -0.57
CA HIS A 93 8.27 -6.52 0.13
C HIS A 93 8.14 -6.41 1.65
N MET A 94 8.08 -5.19 2.17
CA MET A 94 8.14 -4.96 3.61
C MET A 94 6.77 -4.70 4.25
N GLY A 95 5.74 -4.43 3.45
CA GLY A 95 4.44 -4.02 3.97
C GLY A 95 4.50 -2.72 4.78
N LEU A 96 5.53 -1.90 4.55
CA LEU A 96 5.73 -0.59 5.16
C LEU A 96 5.03 0.49 4.34
N THR A 97 4.34 1.41 5.01
CA THR A 97 3.86 2.64 4.36
C THR A 97 5.03 3.60 4.22
N LEU A 98 5.40 3.90 2.98
CA LEU A 98 6.51 4.78 2.63
C LEU A 98 6.09 6.25 2.56
N ALA A 99 4.89 6.50 2.07
CA ALA A 99 4.31 7.84 1.99
C ALA A 99 2.80 7.75 2.17
N HIS A 100 2.21 8.85 2.66
CA HIS A 100 0.78 8.91 2.85
C HIS A 100 0.32 10.38 2.87
N GLN A 101 -0.78 10.66 2.21
CA GLN A 101 -1.28 12.01 2.04
C GLN A 101 -2.78 12.06 2.32
N ALA A 102 -3.20 13.06 3.08
CA ALA A 102 -4.59 13.36 3.26
C ALA A 102 -5.20 13.99 2.00
N VAL A 103 -6.36 13.50 1.59
CA VAL A 103 -7.13 14.04 0.47
C VAL A 103 -8.43 14.61 1.01
N GLU A 104 -8.70 15.88 0.77
CA GLU A 104 -9.88 16.57 1.32
C GLU A 104 -11.20 16.10 0.71
N ALA A 105 -11.17 15.63 -0.55
CA ALA A 105 -12.33 15.06 -1.25
C ALA A 105 -11.89 14.01 -2.26
N LYS A 106 -12.75 13.00 -2.53
CA LYS A 106 -12.48 11.94 -3.51
C LYS A 106 -12.14 12.45 -4.91
N THR A 107 -12.69 13.58 -5.32
CA THR A 107 -12.42 14.23 -6.61
C THR A 107 -10.97 14.71 -6.74
N ASN A 108 -10.25 14.86 -5.64
CA ASN A 108 -8.88 15.36 -5.60
C ASN A 108 -7.83 14.24 -5.48
N GLU A 109 -8.22 12.96 -5.45
CA GLU A 109 -7.26 11.85 -5.37
C GLU A 109 -6.23 11.90 -6.49
N ILE A 110 -6.68 12.14 -7.71
CA ILE A 110 -5.83 12.20 -8.90
C ILE A 110 -4.79 13.33 -8.79
N THR A 111 -5.18 14.51 -8.33
CA THR A 111 -4.28 15.66 -8.15
C THR A 111 -3.28 15.43 -7.01
N GLN A 112 -3.71 14.75 -5.94
CA GLN A 112 -2.86 14.45 -4.79
C GLN A 112 -1.86 13.30 -5.04
N VAL A 113 -2.12 12.46 -6.05
CA VAL A 113 -1.18 11.41 -6.47
C VAL A 113 0.20 11.99 -6.78
N GLU A 114 0.27 13.07 -7.54
CA GLU A 114 1.55 13.72 -7.88
C GLU A 114 2.31 14.17 -6.64
N THR A 115 1.62 14.73 -5.65
CA THR A 115 2.25 15.16 -4.39
C THR A 115 2.89 13.99 -3.67
N VAL A 116 2.20 12.85 -3.59
CA VAL A 116 2.76 11.65 -2.95
C VAL A 116 3.88 11.03 -3.80
N LEU A 117 3.77 11.08 -5.13
CA LEU A 117 4.84 10.61 -6.02
C LEU A 117 6.15 11.40 -5.82
N ARG A 118 6.05 12.72 -5.62
CA ARG A 118 7.20 13.58 -5.36
C ARG A 118 7.88 13.31 -4.01
N GLN A 119 7.18 12.72 -3.05
CA GLN A 119 7.74 12.32 -1.76
C GLN A 119 8.52 11.01 -1.84
N LEU A 120 8.34 10.23 -2.91
CA LEU A 120 9.00 8.94 -3.11
C LEU A 120 10.24 9.11 -3.98
N VAL A 121 11.30 8.40 -3.65
CA VAL A 121 12.43 8.21 -4.56
C VAL A 121 12.01 7.21 -5.63
N LEU A 122 11.63 7.69 -6.82
CA LEU A 122 11.08 6.86 -7.89
C LEU A 122 12.11 6.10 -8.74
N PRO A 123 13.36 6.60 -8.97
CA PRO A 123 14.30 5.91 -9.83
C PRO A 123 14.47 4.43 -9.48
N GLY A 124 14.19 3.56 -10.45
CA GLY A 124 14.30 2.11 -10.30
C GLY A 124 13.19 1.44 -9.48
N ARG A 125 12.14 2.17 -9.06
CA ARG A 125 10.96 1.59 -8.39
C ARG A 125 9.85 1.28 -9.36
N VAL A 126 9.08 0.25 -9.06
CA VAL A 126 7.87 -0.14 -9.78
C VAL A 126 6.64 0.23 -8.95
N LEU A 127 5.78 1.09 -9.48
CA LEU A 127 4.54 1.49 -8.83
C LEU A 127 3.36 0.69 -9.38
N THR A 128 2.66 -0.01 -8.50
CA THR A 128 1.42 -0.71 -8.87
C THR A 128 0.21 0.12 -8.45
N MET A 129 -0.76 0.22 -9.33
CA MET A 129 -1.95 1.07 -9.13
C MET A 129 -3.22 0.39 -9.59
N ASP A 130 -4.31 0.69 -8.88
CA ASP A 130 -5.65 0.30 -9.30
C ASP A 130 -6.17 1.20 -10.44
N ALA A 131 -7.35 0.84 -10.96
CA ALA A 131 -7.93 1.55 -12.09
C ALA A 131 -8.25 3.03 -11.81
N LEU A 132 -8.56 3.42 -10.57
CA LEU A 132 -8.88 4.81 -10.26
C LEU A 132 -7.67 5.73 -10.53
N LEU A 133 -6.47 5.25 -10.20
CA LEU A 133 -5.22 5.96 -10.34
C LEU A 133 -4.56 5.76 -11.72
N THR A 134 -5.14 4.93 -12.58
CA THR A 134 -4.69 4.70 -13.95
C THR A 134 -5.07 5.89 -14.82
N GLN A 135 -4.19 6.90 -14.83
CA GLN A 135 -4.35 8.16 -15.56
C GLN A 135 -3.07 8.47 -16.33
N ARG A 136 -3.21 9.04 -17.54
CA ARG A 136 -2.07 9.35 -18.42
C ARG A 136 -1.02 10.24 -17.75
N HIS A 137 -1.46 11.31 -17.09
CA HIS A 137 -0.54 12.24 -16.41
C HIS A 137 0.19 11.58 -15.24
N VAL A 138 -0.44 10.59 -14.55
CA VAL A 138 0.21 9.82 -13.48
C VAL A 138 1.30 8.92 -14.08
N ALA A 139 1.01 8.20 -15.17
CA ALA A 139 1.99 7.39 -15.88
C ALA A 139 3.17 8.26 -16.35
N GLN A 140 2.89 9.41 -16.95
CA GLN A 140 3.93 10.35 -17.38
C GLN A 140 4.81 10.81 -16.22
N THR A 141 4.20 11.20 -15.08
CA THR A 141 4.96 11.63 -13.89
C THR A 141 5.89 10.55 -13.37
N ILE A 142 5.46 9.28 -13.39
CA ILE A 142 6.28 8.15 -12.93
C ILE A 142 7.46 7.94 -13.86
N VAL A 143 7.22 7.90 -15.17
CA VAL A 143 8.25 7.68 -16.18
C VAL A 143 9.27 8.82 -16.20
N ASP A 144 8.80 10.08 -16.14
CA ASP A 144 9.67 11.27 -16.11
C ASP A 144 10.57 11.29 -14.85
N ALA A 145 10.10 10.72 -13.76
CA ALA A 145 10.86 10.59 -12.52
C ALA A 145 11.76 9.34 -12.48
N GLY A 146 11.87 8.57 -13.59
CA GLY A 146 12.72 7.39 -13.70
C GLY A 146 12.20 6.14 -12.98
N GLY A 147 10.90 6.10 -12.64
CA GLY A 147 10.20 4.95 -12.14
C GLY A 147 9.52 4.14 -13.24
N ASP A 148 8.98 2.99 -12.87
CA ASP A 148 8.14 2.15 -13.73
C ASP A 148 6.74 2.00 -13.12
N ASP A 149 5.77 1.64 -13.95
CA ASP A 149 4.39 1.42 -13.51
C ASP A 149 3.86 0.04 -13.90
N VAL A 150 2.84 -0.42 -13.15
CA VAL A 150 1.91 -1.49 -13.52
C VAL A 150 0.52 -1.01 -13.14
N MET A 151 -0.31 -0.73 -14.11
CA MET A 151 -1.61 -0.10 -13.91
C MET A 151 -2.75 -0.96 -14.43
N ILE A 152 -3.79 -1.12 -13.61
CA ILE A 152 -5.01 -1.84 -13.99
C ILE A 152 -5.90 -0.90 -14.82
N VAL A 153 -6.34 -1.38 -15.99
CA VAL A 153 -7.19 -0.63 -16.92
C VAL A 153 -8.63 -1.12 -16.80
N LYS A 154 -9.55 -0.21 -16.54
CA LYS A 154 -11.01 -0.45 -16.49
C LYS A 154 -11.75 0.59 -17.35
N ASN A 155 -13.04 0.78 -17.09
CA ASN A 155 -13.91 1.69 -17.82
C ASN A 155 -13.57 3.18 -17.67
N ASN A 156 -12.64 3.54 -16.79
CA ASN A 156 -12.07 4.89 -16.70
C ASN A 156 -11.17 5.25 -17.89
N GLN A 157 -10.67 4.22 -18.62
CA GLN A 157 -9.89 4.33 -19.84
C GLN A 157 -10.53 3.45 -20.93
N PRO A 158 -11.72 3.81 -21.46
CA PRO A 158 -12.53 2.89 -22.25
C PRO A 158 -11.88 2.51 -23.60
N GLN A 159 -11.22 3.47 -24.27
CA GLN A 159 -10.54 3.19 -25.52
C GLN A 159 -9.34 2.28 -25.33
N LEU A 160 -8.45 2.61 -24.37
CA LEU A 160 -7.28 1.79 -24.06
C LEU A 160 -7.70 0.36 -23.64
N ARG A 161 -8.78 0.25 -22.87
CA ARG A 161 -9.32 -1.06 -22.50
C ARG A 161 -9.77 -1.85 -23.71
N ALA A 162 -10.51 -1.23 -24.63
CA ALA A 162 -10.99 -1.89 -25.86
C ALA A 162 -9.82 -2.32 -26.75
N ASP A 163 -8.80 -1.48 -26.89
CA ASP A 163 -7.61 -1.81 -27.68
C ASP A 163 -6.85 -3.01 -27.06
N ILE A 164 -6.70 -3.07 -25.74
CA ILE A 164 -6.08 -4.22 -25.04
C ILE A 164 -6.93 -5.48 -25.23
N GLU A 165 -8.23 -5.40 -25.03
CA GLU A 165 -9.16 -6.52 -25.23
C GLU A 165 -9.08 -7.07 -26.64
N LEU A 166 -8.97 -6.19 -27.67
CA LEU A 166 -8.81 -6.59 -29.06
C LEU A 166 -7.50 -7.36 -29.30
N VAL A 167 -6.38 -6.92 -28.71
CA VAL A 167 -5.09 -7.62 -28.81
C VAL A 167 -5.17 -9.06 -28.34
N PHE A 168 -5.88 -9.34 -27.24
CA PHE A 168 -5.97 -10.69 -26.70
C PHE A 168 -7.09 -11.53 -27.30
N THR A 169 -8.14 -10.93 -27.88
CA THR A 169 -9.20 -11.64 -28.61
C THR A 169 -8.86 -11.90 -30.05
N LEU A 170 -8.12 -11.00 -30.68
CA LEU A 170 -7.73 -11.05 -32.09
C LEU A 170 -6.26 -10.61 -32.26
N PRO A 171 -5.30 -11.44 -31.85
CA PRO A 171 -3.89 -11.07 -31.87
C PRO A 171 -3.42 -10.64 -33.25
N PRO A 172 -2.69 -9.51 -33.35
CA PRO A 172 -2.10 -9.08 -34.63
C PRO A 172 -1.11 -10.12 -35.16
N ALA A 173 -0.97 -10.20 -36.48
CA ALA A 173 -0.01 -11.13 -37.10
C ALA A 173 1.42 -10.79 -36.64
N GLY A 174 2.13 -11.79 -36.12
CA GLY A 174 3.49 -11.64 -35.61
C GLY A 174 3.59 -11.18 -34.14
N ASP A 175 2.48 -10.94 -33.46
CA ASP A 175 2.49 -10.64 -32.03
C ASP A 175 3.06 -11.84 -31.24
N ARG A 176 3.99 -11.57 -30.33
CA ARG A 176 4.58 -12.56 -29.44
C ARG A 176 3.93 -12.42 -28.07
N GLN A 177 2.96 -13.32 -27.83
CA GLN A 177 2.32 -13.42 -26.52
C GLN A 177 3.04 -14.42 -25.64
N GLU A 178 3.34 -14.01 -24.43
CA GLU A 178 3.85 -14.89 -23.37
C GLU A 178 2.79 -15.08 -22.30
N SER A 179 2.68 -16.29 -21.76
CA SER A 179 1.68 -16.59 -20.74
C SER A 179 2.25 -17.37 -19.56
N MET A 180 1.63 -17.18 -18.41
CA MET A 180 1.91 -17.91 -17.18
C MET A 180 0.61 -18.24 -16.46
N ARG A 181 0.52 -19.49 -15.97
CA ARG A 181 -0.63 -19.98 -15.20
C ARG A 181 -0.21 -20.42 -13.81
N THR A 182 -1.01 -20.06 -12.80
CA THR A 182 -0.86 -20.53 -11.43
C THR A 182 -2.15 -21.13 -10.92
N VAL A 183 -2.04 -22.09 -9.99
CA VAL A 183 -3.16 -22.68 -9.27
C VAL A 183 -2.82 -22.66 -7.78
N ASP A 184 -3.63 -21.96 -7.01
CA ASP A 184 -3.53 -21.88 -5.54
C ASP A 184 -4.72 -22.63 -4.92
N ILE A 185 -4.44 -23.49 -3.93
CA ILE A 185 -5.47 -24.21 -3.17
C ILE A 185 -5.35 -23.76 -1.71
N GLY A 186 -6.42 -23.16 -1.19
CA GLY A 186 -6.43 -22.68 0.19
C GLY A 186 -7.76 -22.04 0.60
N HIS A 187 -7.98 -21.94 1.88
CA HIS A 187 -9.18 -21.30 2.44
C HIS A 187 -10.52 -21.81 1.85
N GLY A 188 -10.58 -23.12 1.52
CA GLY A 188 -11.78 -23.74 0.93
C GLY A 188 -12.05 -23.31 -0.54
N ARG A 189 -11.03 -22.82 -1.25
CA ARG A 189 -11.11 -22.38 -2.64
C ARG A 189 -9.96 -22.96 -3.46
N ILE A 190 -10.24 -23.20 -4.74
CA ILE A 190 -9.23 -23.41 -5.78
C ILE A 190 -9.23 -22.14 -6.61
N GLU A 191 -8.10 -21.49 -6.72
CA GLU A 191 -7.95 -20.25 -7.46
C GLU A 191 -6.91 -20.41 -8.56
N GLN A 192 -7.35 -20.23 -9.79
CA GLN A 192 -6.54 -20.33 -10.99
C GLN A 192 -6.38 -18.96 -11.59
N ARG A 193 -5.15 -18.59 -11.90
CA ARG A 193 -4.82 -17.34 -12.59
C ARG A 193 -4.05 -17.65 -13.85
N ASN A 194 -4.40 -16.96 -14.92
CA ASN A 194 -3.67 -16.99 -16.19
C ASN A 194 -3.37 -15.53 -16.56
N ILE A 195 -2.10 -15.19 -16.72
CA ILE A 195 -1.67 -13.88 -17.23
C ILE A 195 -1.04 -14.07 -18.60
N THR A 196 -1.43 -13.22 -19.55
CA THR A 196 -0.85 -13.17 -20.89
C THR A 196 -0.38 -11.76 -21.16
N THR A 197 0.78 -11.59 -21.78
CA THR A 197 1.40 -10.30 -22.11
C THR A 197 1.58 -10.15 -23.61
N SER A 198 1.60 -8.89 -24.09
CA SER A 198 1.82 -8.54 -25.49
C SER A 198 2.48 -7.15 -25.59
N GLU A 199 3.29 -6.95 -26.62
CA GLU A 199 3.88 -5.68 -27.00
C GLU A 199 3.14 -5.00 -28.19
N ALA A 200 2.02 -5.56 -28.64
CA ALA A 200 1.35 -5.14 -29.88
C ALA A 200 0.85 -3.68 -29.88
N LEU A 201 0.64 -3.07 -28.70
CA LEU A 201 0.24 -1.67 -28.58
C LEU A 201 1.41 -0.70 -28.46
N VAL A 202 2.66 -1.18 -28.39
CA VAL A 202 3.85 -0.32 -28.33
C VAL A 202 4.02 0.41 -29.67
N GLY A 203 4.07 1.74 -29.60
CA GLY A 203 4.13 2.60 -30.80
C GLY A 203 2.78 2.80 -31.50
N TYR A 204 1.73 2.05 -31.16
CA TYR A 204 0.36 2.28 -31.58
C TYR A 204 -0.40 3.17 -30.59
N SER A 205 -0.35 2.82 -29.33
CA SER A 205 -0.96 3.63 -28.27
C SER A 205 -0.02 4.76 -27.86
N ASP A 206 -0.59 5.93 -27.62
CA ASP A 206 0.11 7.09 -27.08
C ASP A 206 0.18 7.10 -25.55
N TRP A 207 -0.05 5.96 -24.90
CA TRP A 207 0.07 5.82 -23.45
C TRP A 207 1.52 6.03 -23.00
N PRO A 208 1.77 6.91 -22.01
CA PRO A 208 3.13 7.26 -21.60
C PRO A 208 3.94 6.04 -21.13
N GLY A 209 5.12 5.86 -21.72
CA GLY A 209 6.06 4.80 -21.33
C GLY A 209 5.61 3.38 -21.64
N LEU A 210 4.50 3.16 -22.38
CA LEU A 210 3.97 1.82 -22.64
C LEU A 210 5.03 0.88 -23.23
N ALA A 211 5.28 -0.23 -22.52
CA ALA A 211 6.18 -1.29 -22.98
C ALA A 211 5.47 -2.62 -23.17
N GLN A 212 4.45 -2.92 -22.36
CA GLN A 212 3.63 -4.12 -22.49
C GLN A 212 2.18 -3.82 -22.06
N VAL A 213 1.27 -4.60 -22.64
CA VAL A 213 -0.10 -4.77 -22.11
C VAL A 213 -0.28 -6.19 -21.59
N PHE A 214 -1.22 -6.38 -20.68
CA PHE A 214 -1.51 -7.72 -20.15
C PHE A 214 -3.01 -7.95 -19.94
N GLU A 215 -3.39 -9.23 -20.07
CA GLU A 215 -4.68 -9.78 -19.66
C GLU A 215 -4.45 -10.72 -18.49
N LEU A 216 -5.19 -10.56 -17.40
CA LEU A 216 -5.18 -11.46 -16.25
C LEU A 216 -6.57 -12.08 -16.05
N GLY A 217 -6.71 -13.34 -16.41
CA GLY A 217 -7.86 -14.17 -16.09
C GLY A 217 -7.73 -14.77 -14.69
N ARG A 218 -8.80 -14.68 -13.90
CA ARG A 218 -8.91 -15.26 -12.56
C ARG A 218 -10.15 -16.13 -12.49
N HIS A 219 -9.99 -17.42 -12.16
CA HIS A 219 -11.08 -18.35 -11.95
C HIS A 219 -11.02 -18.92 -10.55
N VAL A 220 -12.11 -18.83 -9.81
CA VAL A 220 -12.22 -19.25 -8.41
C VAL A 220 -13.35 -20.24 -8.27
N ILE A 221 -13.04 -21.41 -7.71
CA ILE A 221 -14.01 -22.48 -7.39
C ILE A 221 -14.07 -22.61 -5.88
N THR A 222 -15.27 -22.41 -5.29
CA THR A 222 -15.50 -22.64 -3.86
C THR A 222 -15.71 -24.13 -3.61
N GLN A 223 -14.77 -24.80 -2.96
CA GLN A 223 -14.77 -26.26 -2.78
C GLN A 223 -16.04 -26.82 -2.12
N LYS A 224 -16.60 -26.10 -1.12
CA LYS A 224 -17.78 -26.54 -0.37
C LYS A 224 -19.08 -26.47 -1.20
N THR A 225 -19.18 -25.53 -2.12
CA THR A 225 -20.44 -25.25 -2.84
C THR A 225 -20.36 -25.50 -4.33
N GLY A 226 -19.17 -25.77 -4.87
CA GLY A 226 -18.93 -25.84 -6.31
C GLY A 226 -19.13 -24.51 -7.05
N LYS A 227 -19.41 -23.40 -6.34
CA LYS A 227 -19.67 -22.11 -6.98
C LYS A 227 -18.43 -21.59 -7.66
N GLU A 228 -18.56 -21.23 -8.92
CA GLU A 228 -17.50 -20.69 -9.75
C GLU A 228 -17.68 -19.19 -9.97
N ARG A 229 -16.56 -18.48 -10.06
CA ARG A 229 -16.48 -17.08 -10.45
C ARG A 229 -15.29 -16.88 -11.36
N ALA A 230 -15.52 -16.27 -12.52
CA ALA A 230 -14.46 -15.85 -13.43
C ALA A 230 -14.43 -14.31 -13.52
N GLU A 231 -13.24 -13.78 -13.64
CA GLU A 231 -12.97 -12.35 -13.81
C GLU A 231 -11.79 -12.18 -14.75
N VAL A 232 -11.87 -11.19 -15.64
CA VAL A 232 -10.76 -10.79 -16.51
C VAL A 232 -10.42 -9.33 -16.19
N VAL A 233 -9.13 -9.08 -16.06
CA VAL A 233 -8.55 -7.77 -15.76
C VAL A 233 -7.51 -7.44 -16.82
N TYR A 234 -7.55 -6.24 -17.35
CA TYR A 234 -6.56 -5.71 -18.28
C TYR A 234 -5.63 -4.73 -17.61
N GLY A 235 -4.42 -4.58 -18.15
CA GLY A 235 -3.49 -3.60 -17.64
C GLY A 235 -2.38 -3.23 -18.60
N VAL A 236 -1.67 -2.20 -18.21
CA VAL A 236 -0.51 -1.64 -18.93
C VAL A 236 0.69 -1.58 -18.00
N THR A 237 1.89 -1.57 -18.58
CA THR A 237 3.13 -1.38 -17.84
C THR A 237 4.20 -0.71 -18.69
N SER A 238 5.04 0.10 -18.05
CA SER A 238 6.26 0.66 -18.64
C SER A 238 7.46 -0.32 -18.58
N LEU A 239 7.32 -1.44 -17.84
CA LEU A 239 8.34 -2.47 -17.76
C LEU A 239 8.42 -3.25 -19.07
N ARG A 240 9.62 -3.33 -19.66
CA ARG A 240 9.89 -4.16 -20.82
C ARG A 240 9.87 -5.65 -20.46
N PRO A 241 9.65 -6.58 -21.45
CA PRO A 241 9.60 -8.02 -21.20
C PRO A 241 10.82 -8.56 -20.44
N GLU A 242 12.03 -8.03 -20.70
CA GLU A 242 13.26 -8.46 -20.05
C GLU A 242 13.28 -8.15 -18.54
N ARG A 243 12.52 -7.13 -18.11
CA ARG A 243 12.39 -6.74 -16.70
C ARG A 243 11.13 -7.25 -16.02
N ALA A 244 10.10 -7.59 -16.79
CA ALA A 244 8.84 -8.08 -16.26
C ALA A 244 8.23 -9.18 -17.17
N THR A 245 8.64 -10.40 -16.94
CA THR A 245 7.99 -11.61 -17.49
C THR A 245 6.55 -11.73 -16.97
N PRO A 246 5.67 -12.54 -17.59
CA PRO A 246 4.32 -12.78 -17.07
C PRO A 246 4.30 -13.19 -15.59
N THR A 247 5.27 -13.98 -15.13
CA THR A 247 5.42 -14.36 -13.72
C THR A 247 5.61 -13.12 -12.84
N ARG A 248 6.53 -12.24 -13.22
CA ARG A 248 6.81 -11.02 -12.46
C ARG A 248 5.63 -10.05 -12.45
N LEU A 249 4.93 -9.89 -13.57
CA LEU A 249 3.73 -9.06 -13.63
C LEU A 249 2.61 -9.61 -12.76
N LEU A 250 2.42 -10.93 -12.72
CA LEU A 250 1.45 -11.57 -11.83
C LEU A 250 1.77 -11.30 -10.35
N GLU A 251 3.04 -11.39 -9.96
CA GLU A 251 3.49 -11.04 -8.59
C GLU A 251 3.20 -9.57 -8.25
N LEU A 252 3.50 -8.64 -9.17
CA LEU A 252 3.28 -7.21 -8.99
C LEU A 252 1.79 -6.89 -8.84
N VAL A 253 0.92 -7.45 -9.71
CA VAL A 253 -0.53 -7.26 -9.62
C VAL A 253 -1.09 -7.87 -8.33
N ARG A 254 -0.60 -9.05 -7.91
CA ARG A 254 -0.98 -9.64 -6.61
C ARG A 254 -0.53 -8.78 -5.43
N GLY A 255 0.64 -8.19 -5.53
CA GLY A 255 1.17 -7.27 -4.52
C GLY A 255 0.30 -6.02 -4.33
N GLN A 256 -0.31 -5.50 -5.39
CA GLN A 256 -1.27 -4.40 -5.29
C GLN A 256 -2.47 -4.77 -4.39
N TRP A 257 -3.01 -5.97 -4.52
CA TRP A 257 -4.13 -6.42 -3.69
C TRP A 257 -3.73 -6.74 -2.23
N GLN A 258 -2.44 -6.91 -1.97
CA GLN A 258 -1.97 -7.11 -0.60
C GLN A 258 -2.12 -5.84 0.26
N ILE A 259 -2.18 -4.63 -0.33
CA ILE A 259 -2.36 -3.39 0.43
C ILE A 259 -3.68 -3.42 1.23
N GLU A 260 -4.77 -3.91 0.61
CA GLU A 260 -6.05 -4.06 1.29
C GLU A 260 -5.96 -5.02 2.47
N ASN A 261 -5.37 -6.21 2.26
CA ASN A 261 -5.28 -7.25 3.27
C ASN A 261 -4.23 -6.95 4.34
N GLN A 262 -3.12 -6.37 3.95
CA GLN A 262 -1.99 -6.14 4.86
C GLN A 262 -2.07 -4.80 5.59
N SER A 263 -2.65 -3.76 5.02
CA SER A 263 -2.76 -2.46 5.64
C SER A 263 -4.21 -2.18 6.09
N HIS A 264 -5.13 -2.07 5.16
CA HIS A 264 -6.49 -1.60 5.44
C HIS A 264 -7.25 -2.55 6.37
N TRP A 265 -7.26 -3.85 6.07
CA TRP A 265 -7.91 -4.85 6.92
C TRP A 265 -7.31 -4.90 8.33
N VAL A 266 -5.99 -4.81 8.47
CA VAL A 266 -5.33 -4.81 9.78
C VAL A 266 -5.70 -3.56 10.58
N ARG A 267 -5.76 -2.39 9.94
CA ARG A 267 -6.21 -1.16 10.60
C ARG A 267 -7.65 -1.27 11.09
N ASP A 268 -8.54 -1.84 10.27
CA ASP A 268 -9.96 -1.96 10.62
C ASP A 268 -10.22 -3.04 11.65
N VAL A 269 -9.60 -4.23 11.52
CA VAL A 269 -9.89 -5.38 12.37
C VAL A 269 -9.01 -5.41 13.63
N THR A 270 -7.69 -5.12 13.50
CA THR A 270 -6.78 -5.20 14.65
C THR A 270 -6.78 -3.91 15.48
N PHE A 271 -6.86 -2.76 14.82
CA PHE A 271 -6.82 -1.45 15.49
C PHE A 271 -8.19 -0.77 15.58
N ASP A 272 -9.26 -1.42 15.10
CA ASP A 272 -10.66 -0.95 15.16
C ASP A 272 -10.83 0.51 14.65
N GLU A 273 -10.11 0.82 13.55
CA GLU A 273 -10.00 2.20 13.07
C GLU A 273 -11.32 2.77 12.59
N ASP A 274 -12.15 1.97 11.90
CA ASP A 274 -13.45 2.41 11.39
C ASP A 274 -14.44 2.78 12.51
N ARG A 275 -14.27 2.22 13.73
CA ARG A 275 -15.07 2.54 14.91
C ARG A 275 -14.49 3.68 15.74
N SER A 276 -13.29 4.14 15.41
CA SER A 276 -12.64 5.25 16.11
C SER A 276 -13.48 6.54 16.00
N GLN A 277 -13.82 7.14 17.12
CA GLN A 277 -14.55 8.41 17.17
C GLN A 277 -13.65 9.64 17.25
N VAL A 278 -12.38 9.48 16.96
CA VAL A 278 -11.42 10.58 16.93
C VAL A 278 -11.62 11.40 15.66
N ARG A 279 -12.06 12.67 15.82
CA ARG A 279 -12.54 13.51 14.72
C ARG A 279 -11.99 14.95 14.74
N SER A 280 -11.09 15.28 15.68
CA SER A 280 -10.66 16.67 15.93
C SER A 280 -9.34 16.97 15.26
N GLY A 281 -9.31 18.02 14.40
CA GLY A 281 -8.08 18.53 13.77
C GLY A 281 -7.29 17.44 13.05
N ASN A 282 -5.98 17.42 13.25
CA ASN A 282 -5.06 16.45 12.62
C ASN A 282 -5.06 15.05 13.28
N ILE A 283 -5.78 14.85 14.40
CA ILE A 283 -5.68 13.61 15.19
C ILE A 283 -6.03 12.35 14.36
N PRO A 284 -7.07 12.29 13.49
CA PRO A 284 -7.33 11.13 12.66
C PRO A 284 -6.14 10.73 11.80
N HIS A 285 -5.46 11.71 11.20
CA HIS A 285 -4.29 11.50 10.34
C HIS A 285 -3.08 11.01 11.14
N VAL A 286 -2.78 11.68 12.26
CA VAL A 286 -1.69 11.29 13.18
C VAL A 286 -1.89 9.84 13.65
N MET A 287 -3.11 9.48 14.04
CA MET A 287 -3.44 8.13 14.49
C MET A 287 -3.28 7.09 13.36
N ALA A 288 -3.65 7.45 12.13
CA ALA A 288 -3.45 6.59 10.97
C ALA A 288 -1.96 6.40 10.66
N ALA A 289 -1.16 7.47 10.70
CA ALA A 289 0.29 7.40 10.52
C ALA A 289 0.95 6.51 11.58
N LEU A 290 0.60 6.68 12.86
CA LEU A 290 1.11 5.84 13.95
C LEU A 290 0.72 4.36 13.81
N ARG A 291 -0.53 4.06 13.39
CA ARG A 291 -0.95 2.66 13.12
C ARG A 291 -0.16 2.05 11.97
N ASN A 292 0.01 2.79 10.89
CA ASN A 292 0.81 2.34 9.74
C ASN A 292 2.26 2.06 10.15
N THR A 293 2.87 2.93 10.95
CA THR A 293 4.22 2.75 11.48
C THR A 293 4.30 1.50 12.37
N ALA A 294 3.34 1.31 13.26
CA ALA A 294 3.29 0.12 14.13
C ALA A 294 3.15 -1.17 13.31
N ILE A 295 2.26 -1.20 12.30
CA ILE A 295 2.10 -2.34 11.40
C ILE A 295 3.42 -2.63 10.66
N GLY A 296 4.05 -1.58 10.14
CA GLY A 296 5.33 -1.70 9.45
C GLY A 296 6.43 -2.28 10.33
N LEU A 297 6.61 -1.75 11.55
CA LEU A 297 7.57 -2.25 12.54
C LEU A 297 7.36 -3.74 12.86
N LEU A 298 6.11 -4.13 13.11
CA LEU A 298 5.78 -5.50 13.42
C LEU A 298 6.12 -6.45 12.25
N ARG A 299 5.87 -6.03 11.02
CA ARG A 299 6.23 -6.83 9.84
C ARG A 299 7.73 -6.90 9.65
N TRP A 300 8.41 -5.80 9.79
CA TRP A 300 9.87 -5.75 9.71
C TRP A 300 10.49 -6.71 10.75
N ALA A 301 9.89 -6.82 11.93
CA ALA A 301 10.26 -7.80 12.95
C ALA A 301 9.81 -9.25 12.64
N GLY A 302 9.24 -9.53 11.45
CA GLY A 302 8.84 -10.87 11.00
C GLY A 302 7.47 -11.34 11.51
N HIS A 303 6.67 -10.46 12.10
CA HIS A 303 5.33 -10.84 12.57
C HIS A 303 4.31 -10.91 11.42
N THR A 304 3.67 -12.05 11.25
CA THR A 304 2.60 -12.24 10.24
C THR A 304 1.20 -12.02 10.83
N ASN A 305 1.00 -12.30 12.13
CA ASN A 305 -0.26 -12.06 12.83
C ASN A 305 -0.18 -10.80 13.71
N MET A 306 -0.70 -9.68 13.20
CA MET A 306 -0.63 -8.38 13.86
C MET A 306 -1.34 -8.35 15.22
N ALA A 307 -2.52 -8.96 15.32
CA ALA A 307 -3.27 -9.00 16.58
C ALA A 307 -2.54 -9.79 17.68
N ALA A 308 -1.92 -10.91 17.32
CA ALA A 308 -1.09 -11.69 18.26
C ALA A 308 0.17 -10.92 18.67
N ALA A 309 0.83 -10.26 17.72
CA ALA A 309 2.00 -9.44 17.99
C ALA A 309 1.68 -8.27 18.93
N CYS A 310 0.59 -7.54 18.68
CA CYS A 310 0.15 -6.46 19.56
C CYS A 310 -0.12 -6.94 21.00
N ARG A 311 -0.81 -8.08 21.18
CA ARG A 311 -1.05 -8.65 22.52
C ARG A 311 0.25 -9.05 23.21
N ARG A 312 1.17 -9.69 22.48
CA ARG A 312 2.48 -10.08 23.01
C ARG A 312 3.29 -8.87 23.47
N LEU A 313 3.40 -7.84 22.63
CA LEU A 313 4.19 -6.64 22.95
C LEU A 313 3.53 -5.78 24.04
N ALA A 314 2.20 -5.78 24.12
CA ALA A 314 1.51 -5.15 25.26
C ALA A 314 1.85 -5.80 26.60
N ALA A 315 2.05 -7.12 26.61
CA ALA A 315 2.48 -7.87 27.79
C ALA A 315 4.00 -7.78 28.06
N GLN A 316 4.80 -7.39 27.05
CA GLN A 316 6.26 -7.33 27.11
C GLN A 316 6.78 -5.99 26.54
N PRO A 317 6.58 -4.87 27.25
CA PRO A 317 6.93 -3.52 26.75
C PRO A 317 8.40 -3.35 26.37
N ALA A 318 9.31 -4.04 27.06
CA ALA A 318 10.74 -4.03 26.73
C ALA A 318 11.02 -4.47 25.28
N GLN A 319 10.30 -5.49 24.81
CA GLN A 319 10.42 -5.93 23.42
C GLN A 319 9.87 -4.89 22.43
N ALA A 320 8.80 -4.18 22.79
CA ALA A 320 8.27 -3.10 21.96
C ALA A 320 9.27 -1.94 21.85
N LEU A 321 9.94 -1.58 22.94
CA LEU A 321 10.98 -0.53 22.94
C LEU A 321 12.19 -0.96 22.12
N ALA A 322 12.61 -2.21 22.20
CA ALA A 322 13.71 -2.74 21.39
C ALA A 322 13.42 -2.65 19.88
N LEU A 323 12.16 -2.79 19.44
CA LEU A 323 11.79 -2.63 18.03
C LEU A 323 12.02 -1.21 17.49
N ILE A 324 11.98 -0.20 18.36
CA ILE A 324 12.26 1.20 18.01
C ILE A 324 13.69 1.62 18.42
N GLY A 325 14.57 0.66 18.70
CA GLY A 325 15.98 0.90 19.01
C GLY A 325 16.26 1.43 20.41
N ILE A 326 15.31 1.30 21.35
CA ILE A 326 15.48 1.75 22.73
C ILE A 326 15.83 0.55 23.61
N ALA A 327 17.04 0.58 24.20
CA ALA A 327 17.44 -0.40 25.19
C ALA A 327 16.62 -0.20 26.49
N PHE A 328 16.00 -1.27 26.99
CA PHE A 328 15.24 -1.26 28.21
C PHE A 328 15.61 -2.49 29.03
N GLU A 329 16.30 -2.26 30.13
CA GLU A 329 16.60 -3.31 31.10
C GLU A 329 15.41 -3.48 32.06
N ASN A 330 14.98 -4.73 32.21
CA ASN A 330 13.82 -5.11 33.07
C ASN A 330 14.08 -4.86 34.56
#